data_0df33eebd5e4920943ec85fa7d8b5546
#
_entry.id   0df33eebd5e4920943ec85fa7d8b5546
#
_cell.length_a   1.000
_cell.length_b   1.000
_cell.length_c   1.000
_cell.angle_alpha   90.00
_cell.angle_beta   90.00
_cell.angle_gamma   90.00
#
_symmetry.space_group_name_H-M   'P 1'
#
loop_
_entity.id
_entity.type
_entity.pdbx_description
1 polymer ?
#
loop_
_entity_poly.entity_id
_entity_poly.type
_entity_poly.pdbx_seq_one_letter_code
_entity_poly.pdbx_strand_id
1 'polypeptide(L)'
;EQMKQIFAQFKAQDPDAFILDLRYNPGGFLSCAQVLGSLLAPTHAMGKDFIKMEFNQTSDTIAINYVFDPEYADANLNLNKIYILTSQYTASASEAIINGLKPYMGDENVILIGEQTEGKNVAMQSFKDKRFNFILWPVVAYVYNANNEGNYSNGFNPQYELSERNYLGEWYPLGDEREFLLKNTLSLITTGTLPDLPIEQNQTEVQSVCSSINHTKLNGSRIH
;
A
#
# COMPACT_ATOMS: atom_id res chain seq x y z
N GLU A 1 -6.42 -11.54 -13.82
CA GLU A 1 -7.12 -11.21 -15.08
C GLU A 1 -7.99 -9.96 -14.94
N GLN A 2 -8.90 -9.87 -13.96
CA GLN A 2 -9.76 -8.68 -13.76
C GLN A 2 -8.97 -7.38 -13.60
N MET A 3 -7.90 -7.38 -12.82
CA MET A 3 -7.05 -6.22 -12.63
C MET A 3 -6.44 -5.74 -13.96
N LYS A 4 -5.91 -6.68 -14.78
CA LYS A 4 -5.38 -6.38 -16.12
C LYS A 4 -6.42 -5.71 -17.01
N GLN A 5 -7.66 -6.20 -17.01
CA GLN A 5 -8.76 -5.63 -17.81
C GLN A 5 -9.11 -4.19 -17.37
N ILE A 6 -9.18 -3.93 -16.06
CA ILE A 6 -9.46 -2.59 -15.51
C ILE A 6 -8.33 -1.62 -15.90
N PHE A 7 -7.08 -2.04 -15.75
CA PHE A 7 -5.94 -1.19 -16.09
C PHE A 7 -5.81 -0.93 -17.60
N ALA A 8 -6.20 -1.90 -18.45
CA ALA A 8 -6.31 -1.65 -19.89
C ALA A 8 -7.35 -0.55 -20.22
N GLN A 9 -8.46 -0.48 -19.47
CA GLN A 9 -9.44 0.59 -19.61
C GLN A 9 -8.88 1.95 -19.16
N PHE A 10 -8.15 2.00 -18.02
CA PHE A 10 -7.48 3.21 -17.57
C PHE A 10 -6.44 3.70 -18.60
N LYS A 11 -5.62 2.78 -19.12
CA LYS A 11 -4.61 3.09 -20.14
C LYS A 11 -5.23 3.68 -21.40
N ALA A 12 -6.40 3.16 -21.82
CA ALA A 12 -7.10 3.66 -23.00
C ALA A 12 -7.65 5.09 -22.82
N GLN A 13 -7.81 5.56 -21.57
CA GLN A 13 -8.25 6.91 -21.24
C GLN A 13 -7.09 7.91 -21.10
N ASP A 14 -5.83 7.42 -21.11
CA ASP A 14 -4.60 8.22 -21.01
C ASP A 14 -4.64 9.25 -19.86
N PRO A 15 -4.79 8.81 -18.59
CA PRO A 15 -4.97 9.71 -17.46
C PRO A 15 -3.71 10.51 -17.15
N ASP A 16 -3.86 11.79 -16.84
CA ASP A 16 -2.76 12.70 -16.46
C ASP A 16 -2.13 12.35 -15.10
N ALA A 17 -2.90 11.71 -14.20
CA ALA A 17 -2.45 11.32 -12.87
C ALA A 17 -3.16 10.04 -12.40
N PHE A 18 -2.54 9.35 -11.46
CA PHE A 18 -3.10 8.15 -10.85
C PHE A 18 -3.05 8.24 -9.33
N ILE A 19 -4.21 7.98 -8.69
CA ILE A 19 -4.34 7.91 -7.24
C ILE A 19 -4.64 6.46 -6.86
N LEU A 20 -3.80 5.88 -6.02
CA LEU A 20 -4.00 4.54 -5.46
C LEU A 20 -4.48 4.65 -4.01
N ASP A 21 -5.69 4.22 -3.73
CA ASP A 21 -6.24 4.24 -2.38
C ASP A 21 -5.92 2.94 -1.63
N LEU A 22 -4.99 3.03 -0.68
CA LEU A 22 -4.58 1.93 0.21
C LEU A 22 -4.91 2.21 1.68
N ARG A 23 -5.73 3.21 1.98
CA ARG A 23 -6.02 3.66 3.36
C ARG A 23 -6.40 2.56 4.32
N TYR A 24 -7.22 1.61 3.88
CA TYR A 24 -7.76 0.54 4.73
C TYR A 24 -7.34 -0.85 4.25
N ASN A 25 -6.29 -0.92 3.44
CA ASN A 25 -5.79 -2.18 2.89
C ASN A 25 -4.65 -2.74 3.76
N PRO A 26 -4.90 -3.79 4.58
CA PRO A 26 -3.89 -4.37 5.46
C PRO A 26 -2.90 -5.30 4.72
N GLY A 27 -2.92 -5.31 3.40
CA GLY A 27 -2.10 -6.16 2.56
C GLY A 27 -2.84 -7.40 2.05
N GLY A 28 -2.10 -8.49 1.93
CA GLY A 28 -2.60 -9.75 1.37
C GLY A 28 -1.48 -10.52 0.68
N PHE A 29 -1.78 -11.12 -0.47
CA PHE A 29 -0.80 -11.89 -1.21
C PHE A 29 0.21 -11.00 -1.94
N LEU A 30 1.50 -11.30 -1.79
CA LEU A 30 2.57 -10.59 -2.50
C LEU A 30 2.48 -10.76 -4.02
N SER A 31 1.92 -11.89 -4.50
CA SER A 31 1.62 -12.06 -5.92
C SER A 31 0.60 -11.05 -6.45
N CYS A 32 -0.38 -10.64 -5.64
CA CYS A 32 -1.30 -9.55 -6.01
C CYS A 32 -0.60 -8.19 -6.03
N ALA A 33 0.30 -7.95 -5.07
CA ALA A 33 1.14 -6.75 -5.05
C ALA A 33 2.06 -6.70 -6.27
N GLN A 34 2.64 -7.84 -6.68
CA GLN A 34 3.44 -7.95 -7.90
C GLN A 34 2.64 -7.55 -9.15
N VAL A 35 1.43 -8.08 -9.30
CA VAL A 35 0.55 -7.73 -10.43
C VAL A 35 0.25 -6.23 -10.44
N LEU A 36 -0.16 -5.68 -9.31
CA LEU A 36 -0.48 -4.25 -9.21
C LEU A 36 0.77 -3.39 -9.45
N GLY A 37 1.90 -3.73 -8.84
CA GLY A 37 3.19 -3.07 -9.09
C GLY A 37 3.56 -3.08 -10.57
N SER A 38 3.40 -4.23 -11.26
CA SER A 38 3.69 -4.37 -12.69
C SER A 38 2.77 -3.51 -13.57
N LEU A 39 1.54 -3.29 -13.15
CA LEU A 39 0.59 -2.43 -13.87
C LEU A 39 0.87 -0.93 -13.67
N LEU A 40 1.53 -0.56 -12.58
CA LEU A 40 1.82 0.83 -12.20
C LEU A 40 3.22 1.30 -12.60
N ALA A 41 4.21 0.41 -12.51
CA ALA A 41 5.62 0.74 -12.63
C ALA A 41 5.98 1.40 -13.98
N PRO A 42 7.07 2.20 -14.04
CA PRO A 42 7.64 2.64 -15.30
C PRO A 42 8.02 1.44 -16.18
N THR A 43 7.86 1.54 -17.50
CA THR A 43 8.15 0.43 -18.43
C THR A 43 9.60 -0.05 -18.34
N HIS A 44 10.55 0.83 -18.00
CA HIS A 44 11.95 0.44 -17.84
C HIS A 44 12.21 -0.47 -16.62
N ALA A 45 11.23 -0.62 -15.73
CA ALA A 45 11.29 -1.53 -14.58
C ALA A 45 10.87 -2.97 -14.95
N MET A 46 10.18 -3.18 -16.09
CA MET A 46 9.70 -4.50 -16.50
C MET A 46 10.84 -5.53 -16.55
N GLY A 47 10.59 -6.69 -15.95
CA GLY A 47 11.55 -7.78 -15.83
C GLY A 47 12.61 -7.60 -14.74
N LYS A 48 12.64 -6.45 -14.05
CA LYS A 48 13.55 -6.19 -12.92
C LYS A 48 12.89 -6.54 -11.60
N ASP A 49 13.71 -6.67 -10.56
CA ASP A 49 13.26 -7.01 -9.22
C ASP A 49 12.25 -5.98 -8.67
N PHE A 50 11.09 -6.46 -8.27
CA PHE A 50 10.08 -5.67 -7.57
C PHE A 50 10.33 -5.73 -6.07
N ILE A 51 10.25 -6.92 -5.50
CA ILE A 51 10.55 -7.21 -4.10
C ILE A 51 11.25 -8.57 -3.96
N LYS A 52 12.04 -8.69 -2.89
CA LYS A 52 12.72 -9.92 -2.47
C LYS A 52 12.21 -10.32 -1.09
N MET A 53 11.79 -11.56 -0.92
CA MET A 53 11.60 -12.18 0.38
C MET A 53 12.87 -12.91 0.76
N GLU A 54 13.47 -12.58 1.90
CA GLU A 54 14.62 -13.27 2.46
C GLU A 54 14.20 -14.04 3.71
N PHE A 55 14.27 -15.37 3.60
CA PHE A 55 13.79 -16.28 4.64
C PHE A 55 14.79 -16.38 5.79
N ASN A 56 14.29 -16.78 6.96
CA ASN A 56 15.14 -17.07 8.10
C ASN A 56 16.03 -18.31 7.83
N GLN A 57 17.09 -18.46 8.64
CA GLN A 57 18.09 -19.52 8.47
C GLN A 57 17.57 -20.95 8.69
N THR A 58 16.35 -21.12 9.16
CA THR A 58 15.72 -22.44 9.36
C THR A 58 14.94 -22.91 8.14
N SER A 59 14.83 -22.08 7.09
CA SER A 59 14.17 -22.42 5.84
C SER A 59 15.16 -23.04 4.84
N ASP A 60 14.70 -24.05 4.10
CA ASP A 60 15.45 -24.59 2.95
C ASP A 60 15.51 -23.60 1.78
N THR A 61 14.57 -22.65 1.75
CA THR A 61 14.52 -21.56 0.77
C THR A 61 15.23 -20.34 1.35
N ILE A 62 16.27 -19.84 0.66
CA ILE A 62 17.04 -18.68 1.10
C ILE A 62 16.31 -17.38 0.76
N ALA A 63 15.83 -17.26 -0.49
CA ALA A 63 15.11 -16.09 -0.96
C ALA A 63 14.12 -16.42 -2.10
N ILE A 64 13.09 -15.59 -2.25
CA ILE A 64 12.19 -15.57 -3.40
C ILE A 64 12.16 -14.14 -3.94
N ASN A 65 12.47 -13.98 -5.22
CA ASN A 65 12.36 -12.69 -5.91
C ASN A 65 11.06 -12.62 -6.70
N TYR A 66 10.35 -11.51 -6.53
CA TYR A 66 9.24 -11.10 -7.38
C TYR A 66 9.75 -10.02 -8.32
N VAL A 67 9.48 -10.16 -9.61
CA VAL A 67 9.87 -9.16 -10.63
C VAL A 67 8.64 -8.40 -11.09
N PHE A 68 8.81 -7.20 -11.63
CA PHE A 68 7.76 -6.57 -12.41
C PHE A 68 7.52 -7.41 -13.66
N ASP A 69 6.35 -8.03 -13.71
CA ASP A 69 6.07 -9.08 -14.69
C ASP A 69 5.73 -8.48 -16.07
N PRO A 70 6.54 -8.80 -17.11
CA PRO A 70 6.30 -8.31 -18.47
C PRO A 70 4.97 -8.77 -19.09
N GLU A 71 4.31 -9.80 -18.54
CA GLU A 71 2.97 -10.24 -18.98
C GLU A 71 1.93 -9.11 -18.87
N TYR A 72 2.17 -8.13 -17.98
CA TYR A 72 1.26 -7.01 -17.77
C TYR A 72 1.61 -5.76 -18.59
N ALA A 73 2.61 -5.80 -19.46
CA ALA A 73 3.09 -4.65 -20.23
C ALA A 73 1.98 -4.01 -21.10
N ASP A 74 1.07 -4.82 -21.64
CA ASP A 74 -0.05 -4.34 -22.47
C ASP A 74 -1.00 -3.41 -21.72
N ALA A 75 -1.22 -3.68 -20.42
CA ALA A 75 -2.12 -2.91 -19.55
C ALA A 75 -1.37 -1.97 -18.59
N ASN A 76 -0.04 -1.96 -18.62
CA ASN A 76 0.81 -1.12 -17.78
C ASN A 76 0.60 0.36 -18.10
N LEU A 77 0.42 1.18 -17.05
CA LEU A 77 0.20 2.63 -17.16
C LEU A 77 1.49 3.42 -17.35
N ASN A 78 2.66 2.81 -17.17
CA ASN A 78 3.97 3.47 -17.33
C ASN A 78 4.10 4.74 -16.48
N LEU A 79 3.73 4.67 -15.20
CA LEU A 79 3.73 5.84 -14.33
C LEU A 79 5.15 6.22 -13.92
N ASN A 80 5.47 7.52 -14.00
CA ASN A 80 6.69 8.10 -13.42
C ASN A 80 6.42 8.77 -12.07
N LYS A 81 5.15 8.94 -11.70
CA LYS A 81 4.70 9.50 -10.43
C LYS A 81 3.37 8.87 -10.04
N ILE A 82 3.19 8.63 -8.75
CA ILE A 82 1.96 8.08 -8.19
C ILE A 82 1.62 8.77 -6.88
N TYR A 83 0.33 8.97 -6.63
CA TYR A 83 -0.21 9.45 -5.37
C TYR A 83 -0.88 8.29 -4.65
N ILE A 84 -0.52 8.04 -3.40
CA ILE A 84 -1.03 6.90 -2.64
C ILE A 84 -1.66 7.40 -1.35
N LEU A 85 -2.95 7.12 -1.18
CA LEU A 85 -3.65 7.42 0.06
C LEU A 85 -3.34 6.32 1.09
N THR A 86 -2.85 6.73 2.26
CA THR A 86 -2.41 5.82 3.32
C THR A 86 -3.08 6.11 4.65
N SER A 87 -3.15 5.09 5.50
CA SER A 87 -3.53 5.22 6.90
C SER A 87 -2.70 4.26 7.76
N GLN A 88 -2.85 4.33 9.08
CA GLN A 88 -2.26 3.37 10.01
C GLN A 88 -2.66 1.91 9.76
N TYR A 89 -3.66 1.65 8.90
CA TYR A 89 -4.09 0.30 8.51
C TYR A 89 -3.49 -0.17 7.19
N THR A 90 -2.80 0.72 6.48
CA THR A 90 -2.03 0.35 5.29
C THR A 90 -0.85 -0.50 5.72
N ALA A 91 -0.80 -1.78 5.32
CA ALA A 91 0.18 -2.72 5.85
C ALA A 91 0.66 -3.76 4.83
N SER A 92 1.83 -4.38 5.10
CA SER A 92 2.30 -5.61 4.45
C SER A 92 2.40 -5.48 2.92
N ALA A 93 1.61 -6.25 2.13
CA ALA A 93 1.63 -6.21 0.67
C ALA A 93 1.35 -4.80 0.10
N SER A 94 0.55 -3.98 0.79
CA SER A 94 0.35 -2.57 0.43
C SER A 94 1.63 -1.75 0.61
N GLU A 95 2.37 -1.98 1.69
CA GLU A 95 3.66 -1.34 1.92
C GLU A 95 4.75 -1.87 0.98
N ALA A 96 4.66 -3.16 0.58
CA ALA A 96 5.55 -3.72 -0.43
C ALA A 96 5.38 -3.04 -1.81
N ILE A 97 4.16 -2.60 -2.17
CA ILE A 97 3.93 -1.80 -3.38
C ILE A 97 4.66 -0.46 -3.27
N ILE A 98 4.49 0.25 -2.16
CA ILE A 98 5.16 1.52 -1.89
C ILE A 98 6.68 1.34 -1.99
N ASN A 99 7.23 0.36 -1.26
CA ASN A 99 8.66 0.10 -1.22
C ASN A 99 9.24 -0.34 -2.57
N GLY A 100 8.52 -1.19 -3.29
CA GLY A 100 8.99 -1.76 -4.56
C GLY A 100 8.97 -0.76 -5.73
N LEU A 101 8.13 0.28 -5.69
CA LEU A 101 8.09 1.32 -6.72
C LEU A 101 9.20 2.37 -6.56
N LYS A 102 9.64 2.65 -5.33
CA LYS A 102 10.63 3.70 -5.01
C LYS A 102 11.94 3.59 -5.80
N PRO A 103 12.58 2.41 -5.95
CA PRO A 103 13.83 2.30 -6.70
C PRO A 103 13.74 2.74 -8.17
N TYR A 104 12.54 2.75 -8.74
CA TYR A 104 12.32 2.99 -10.18
C TYR A 104 11.67 4.34 -10.47
N MET A 105 10.92 4.87 -9.52
CA MET A 105 10.27 6.17 -9.65
C MET A 105 11.04 7.30 -8.93
N GLY A 106 11.82 6.97 -7.91
CA GLY A 106 12.38 7.91 -6.93
C GLY A 106 11.39 8.17 -5.77
N ASP A 107 11.93 8.42 -4.59
CA ASP A 107 11.13 8.64 -3.37
C ASP A 107 10.18 9.85 -3.51
N GLU A 108 10.62 10.88 -4.22
CA GLU A 108 9.88 12.11 -4.46
C GLU A 108 8.68 11.93 -5.40
N ASN A 109 8.62 10.81 -6.12
CA ASN A 109 7.56 10.50 -7.07
C ASN A 109 6.57 9.43 -6.57
N VAL A 110 6.89 8.76 -5.45
CA VAL A 110 5.95 7.89 -4.73
C VAL A 110 5.38 8.70 -3.56
N ILE A 111 4.35 9.49 -3.86
CA ILE A 111 3.81 10.51 -2.94
C ILE A 111 2.74 9.89 -2.06
N LEU A 112 2.99 9.87 -0.74
CA LEU A 112 2.06 9.38 0.26
C LEU A 112 1.28 10.54 0.86
N ILE A 113 -0.05 10.38 0.96
CA ILE A 113 -0.97 11.34 1.54
C ILE A 113 -1.86 10.61 2.55
N GLY A 114 -1.98 11.16 3.75
CA GLY A 114 -2.80 10.57 4.81
C GLY A 114 -2.04 10.38 6.10
N GLU A 115 -2.09 9.19 6.69
CA GLU A 115 -1.39 8.84 7.93
C GLU A 115 -0.22 7.88 7.67
N GLN A 116 0.69 7.78 8.64
CA GLN A 116 1.78 6.81 8.67
C GLN A 116 1.24 5.38 8.55
N THR A 117 1.92 4.53 7.77
CA THR A 117 1.54 3.13 7.58
C THR A 117 1.92 2.25 8.79
N GLU A 118 1.47 1.00 8.81
CA GLU A 118 1.66 0.05 9.94
C GLU A 118 3.12 -0.33 10.20
N GLY A 119 3.93 -0.50 9.17
CA GLY A 119 5.33 -0.94 9.30
C GLY A 119 5.54 -2.45 9.26
N LYS A 120 4.69 -3.19 8.56
CA LYS A 120 4.82 -4.65 8.44
C LYS A 120 5.73 -5.03 7.27
N ASN A 121 7.03 -5.01 7.50
CA ASN A 121 8.09 -5.36 6.54
C ASN A 121 8.44 -6.85 6.51
N VAL A 122 7.52 -7.71 6.93
CA VAL A 122 7.72 -9.16 7.06
C VAL A 122 6.63 -9.95 6.34
N ALA A 123 6.99 -11.15 5.87
CA ALA A 123 6.08 -12.11 5.28
C ALA A 123 5.75 -13.25 6.25
N MET A 124 4.53 -13.72 6.18
CA MET A 124 4.01 -14.85 6.96
C MET A 124 3.62 -15.99 6.03
N GLN A 125 3.77 -17.22 6.48
CA GLN A 125 3.35 -18.41 5.77
C GLN A 125 2.46 -19.27 6.64
N SER A 126 1.41 -19.85 6.04
CA SER A 126 0.51 -20.76 6.77
C SER A 126 1.09 -22.17 6.89
N PHE A 127 1.01 -22.72 8.07
CA PHE A 127 1.34 -24.12 8.35
C PHE A 127 0.12 -24.81 8.96
N LYS A 128 -0.38 -25.81 8.27
CA LYS A 128 -1.50 -26.65 8.74
C LYS A 128 -0.98 -28.03 9.10
N ASP A 129 -1.17 -28.43 10.35
CA ASP A 129 -0.93 -29.81 10.80
C ASP A 129 -2.24 -30.59 10.79
N LYS A 130 -2.25 -31.76 10.14
CA LYS A 130 -3.44 -32.61 10.04
C LYS A 130 -3.92 -33.16 11.38
N ARG A 131 -3.04 -33.18 12.40
CA ARG A 131 -3.35 -33.67 13.76
C ARG A 131 -4.14 -32.66 14.58
N PHE A 132 -4.14 -31.37 14.18
CA PHE A 132 -4.74 -30.27 14.92
C PHE A 132 -5.71 -29.47 14.04
N ASN A 133 -6.76 -28.96 14.65
CA ASN A 133 -7.74 -28.14 13.92
C ASN A 133 -7.41 -26.64 14.02
N PHE A 134 -6.13 -26.29 13.78
CA PHE A 134 -5.67 -24.91 13.72
C PHE A 134 -4.61 -24.73 12.62
N ILE A 135 -4.40 -23.48 12.23
CA ILE A 135 -3.38 -23.06 11.27
C ILE A 135 -2.47 -22.07 11.97
N LEU A 136 -1.16 -22.28 11.89
CA LEU A 136 -0.14 -21.34 12.36
C LEU A 136 0.29 -20.44 11.21
N TRP A 137 0.55 -19.16 11.53
CA TRP A 137 1.04 -18.16 10.59
C TRP A 137 2.30 -17.46 11.14
N PRO A 138 3.41 -18.18 11.28
CA PRO A 138 4.66 -17.55 11.71
C PRO A 138 5.18 -16.56 10.69
N VAL A 139 5.93 -15.57 11.16
CA VAL A 139 6.81 -14.75 10.33
C VAL A 139 7.95 -15.63 9.83
N VAL A 140 8.17 -15.66 8.53
CA VAL A 140 9.15 -16.54 7.89
C VAL A 140 10.23 -15.79 7.10
N ALA A 141 9.97 -14.56 6.68
CA ALA A 141 10.89 -13.78 5.85
C ALA A 141 10.77 -12.28 6.11
N TYR A 142 11.83 -11.54 5.81
CA TYR A 142 11.82 -10.09 5.61
C TYR A 142 11.57 -9.77 4.15
N VAL A 143 10.99 -8.57 3.89
CA VAL A 143 10.67 -8.09 2.55
C VAL A 143 11.52 -6.86 2.24
N TYR A 144 12.23 -6.92 1.12
CA TYR A 144 13.14 -5.88 0.64
C TYR A 144 12.74 -5.44 -0.77
N ASN A 145 13.10 -4.21 -1.16
CA ASN A 145 13.00 -3.73 -2.53
C ASN A 145 14.27 -4.09 -3.36
N ALA A 146 14.32 -3.64 -4.61
CA ALA A 146 15.45 -3.88 -5.51
C ALA A 146 16.79 -3.30 -5.03
N ASN A 147 16.77 -2.29 -4.15
CA ASN A 147 17.95 -1.70 -3.52
C ASN A 147 18.34 -2.42 -2.21
N ASN A 148 17.70 -3.54 -1.86
CA ASN A 148 17.79 -4.22 -0.57
C ASN A 148 17.36 -3.34 0.63
N GLU A 149 16.42 -2.43 0.44
CA GLU A 149 15.86 -1.61 1.50
C GLU A 149 14.57 -2.26 2.02
N GLY A 150 14.48 -2.48 3.32
CA GLY A 150 13.36 -3.11 4.01
C GLY A 150 13.16 -2.55 5.43
N ASN A 151 13.79 -1.41 5.75
CA ASN A 151 13.83 -0.81 7.08
C ASN A 151 12.62 0.09 7.39
N TYR A 152 11.43 -0.33 6.98
CA TYR A 152 10.17 0.38 7.26
C TYR A 152 9.34 -0.27 8.38
N SER A 153 9.98 -0.88 9.38
CA SER A 153 9.28 -1.50 10.52
C SER A 153 8.45 -0.53 11.38
N ASN A 154 8.68 0.76 11.22
CA ASN A 154 7.86 1.83 11.84
C ASN A 154 6.85 2.43 10.86
N GLY A 155 6.67 1.85 9.68
CA GLY A 155 5.83 2.39 8.61
C GLY A 155 6.50 3.46 7.77
N PHE A 156 5.81 3.85 6.69
CA PHE A 156 6.19 4.98 5.86
C PHE A 156 5.46 6.22 6.36
N ASN A 157 6.21 7.29 6.61
CA ASN A 157 5.62 8.61 6.88
C ASN A 157 5.11 9.21 5.57
N PRO A 158 3.88 9.73 5.52
CA PRO A 158 3.39 10.44 4.34
C PRO A 158 4.14 11.78 4.17
N GLN A 159 4.34 12.19 2.92
CA GLN A 159 4.87 13.53 2.61
C GLN A 159 3.83 14.62 2.94
N TYR A 160 2.55 14.26 2.87
CA TYR A 160 1.43 15.13 3.21
C TYR A 160 0.57 14.47 4.28
N GLU A 161 0.81 14.85 5.53
CA GLU A 161 0.09 14.29 6.67
C GLU A 161 -1.32 14.88 6.76
N LEU A 162 -2.32 14.02 6.60
CA LEU A 162 -3.74 14.34 6.69
C LEU A 162 -4.46 13.22 7.46
N SER A 163 -5.01 13.55 8.62
CA SER A 163 -5.72 12.56 9.44
C SER A 163 -7.24 12.71 9.31
N GLU A 164 -7.88 11.66 8.84
CA GLU A 164 -9.34 11.58 8.79
C GLU A 164 -9.96 11.57 10.20
N ARG A 165 -9.21 11.13 11.23
CA ARG A 165 -9.71 11.07 12.61
C ARG A 165 -10.01 12.44 13.19
N ASN A 166 -9.29 13.44 12.71
CA ASN A 166 -9.40 14.82 13.17
C ASN A 166 -10.27 15.67 12.23
N TYR A 167 -10.87 15.02 11.20
CA TYR A 167 -11.73 15.71 10.26
C TYR A 167 -13.15 15.84 10.82
N LEU A 168 -13.58 17.08 11.07
CA LEU A 168 -14.91 17.41 11.58
C LEU A 168 -15.88 17.92 10.50
N GLY A 169 -15.47 17.87 9.22
CA GLY A 169 -16.31 18.29 8.10
C GLY A 169 -17.35 17.24 7.69
N GLU A 170 -18.01 17.52 6.59
CA GLU A 170 -18.99 16.61 6.02
C GLU A 170 -18.31 15.38 5.37
N TRP A 171 -18.81 14.20 5.68
CA TRP A 171 -18.31 12.93 5.14
C TRP A 171 -19.00 12.58 3.83
N TYR A 172 -18.20 12.25 2.83
CA TYR A 172 -18.64 11.82 1.51
C TYR A 172 -18.20 10.36 1.24
N PRO A 173 -18.92 9.63 0.36
CA PRO A 173 -18.51 8.29 -0.03
C PRO A 173 -17.10 8.25 -0.64
N LEU A 174 -16.41 7.12 -0.50
CA LEU A 174 -15.12 6.90 -1.16
C LEU A 174 -15.28 7.03 -2.68
N GLY A 175 -14.37 7.78 -3.31
CA GLY A 175 -14.43 8.09 -4.74
C GLY A 175 -15.23 9.35 -5.10
N ASP A 176 -15.93 9.98 -4.17
CA ASP A 176 -16.53 11.31 -4.38
C ASP A 176 -15.43 12.36 -4.31
N GLU A 177 -15.37 13.27 -5.28
CA GLU A 177 -14.34 14.33 -5.36
C GLU A 177 -14.35 15.28 -4.13
N ARG A 178 -15.42 15.30 -3.35
CA ARG A 178 -15.58 16.06 -2.11
C ARG A 178 -15.05 15.33 -0.88
N GLU A 179 -14.75 14.02 -1.02
CA GLU A 179 -14.22 13.21 0.06
C GLU A 179 -12.87 13.79 0.54
N PHE A 180 -12.64 13.79 1.84
CA PHE A 180 -11.58 14.57 2.49
C PHE A 180 -10.19 14.34 1.89
N LEU A 181 -9.71 13.09 1.85
CA LEU A 181 -8.36 12.83 1.31
C LEU A 181 -8.31 12.96 -0.20
N LEU A 182 -9.35 12.51 -0.91
CA LEU A 182 -9.41 12.62 -2.35
C LEU A 182 -9.44 14.08 -2.81
N LYS A 183 -10.27 14.92 -2.20
CA LYS A 183 -10.35 16.37 -2.48
C LYS A 183 -8.99 17.05 -2.32
N ASN A 184 -8.30 16.78 -1.20
CA ASN A 184 -7.00 17.38 -0.92
C ASN A 184 -5.92 16.87 -1.90
N THR A 185 -5.97 15.58 -2.27
CA THR A 185 -5.07 15.00 -3.26
C THR A 185 -5.31 15.60 -4.66
N LEU A 186 -6.56 15.77 -5.07
CA LEU A 186 -6.90 16.42 -6.34
C LEU A 186 -6.41 17.88 -6.36
N SER A 187 -6.54 18.61 -5.25
CA SER A 187 -5.97 19.96 -5.14
C SER A 187 -4.45 19.95 -5.30
N LEU A 188 -3.76 19.03 -4.61
CA LEU A 188 -2.31 18.86 -4.73
C LEU A 188 -1.89 18.57 -6.18
N ILE A 189 -2.62 17.71 -6.88
CA ILE A 189 -2.32 17.37 -8.28
C ILE A 189 -2.51 18.58 -9.19
N THR A 190 -3.57 19.35 -9.00
CA THR A 190 -3.96 20.43 -9.91
C THR A 190 -3.25 21.77 -9.64
N THR A 191 -2.96 22.07 -8.37
CA THR A 191 -2.40 23.35 -7.94
C THR A 191 -0.96 23.25 -7.43
N GLY A 192 -0.47 22.04 -7.17
CA GLY A 192 0.83 21.80 -6.54
C GLY A 192 0.87 22.02 -5.02
N THR A 193 -0.27 22.38 -4.40
CA THR A 193 -0.36 22.68 -2.97
C THR A 193 -1.60 22.06 -2.35
N LEU A 194 -1.49 21.74 -1.05
CA LEU A 194 -2.70 21.45 -0.26
C LEU A 194 -3.45 22.78 0.00
N PRO A 195 -4.80 22.74 0.01
CA PRO A 195 -5.56 23.90 0.48
C PRO A 195 -5.28 24.16 1.96
N ASP A 196 -5.47 25.42 2.39
CA ASP A 196 -5.43 25.76 3.81
C ASP A 196 -6.50 24.96 4.56
N LEU A 197 -6.06 23.97 5.31
CA LEU A 197 -6.96 23.21 6.17
C LEU A 197 -7.28 24.07 7.40
N PRO A 198 -8.55 24.18 7.82
CA PRO A 198 -8.86 24.86 9.05
C PRO A 198 -8.10 24.15 10.20
N ILE A 199 -7.16 24.86 10.81
CA ILE A 199 -6.46 24.39 12.01
C ILE A 199 -7.47 24.45 13.14
N GLU A 200 -8.12 23.33 13.44
CA GLU A 200 -8.95 23.26 14.61
C GLU A 200 -8.08 23.14 15.86
N GLN A 201 -8.07 24.19 16.65
CA GLN A 201 -7.30 24.31 17.89
C GLN A 201 -7.80 23.44 19.05
N ASN A 202 -8.89 22.69 18.87
CA ASN A 202 -9.43 21.80 19.89
C ASN A 202 -9.32 20.34 19.43
N GLN A 203 -8.23 19.71 19.81
CA GLN A 203 -8.10 18.25 19.78
C GLN A 203 -9.07 17.65 20.80
N THR A 204 -10.34 17.51 20.43
CA THR A 204 -11.21 16.59 21.14
C THR A 204 -10.74 15.20 20.76
N GLU A 205 -10.14 14.46 21.69
CA GLU A 205 -9.79 13.04 21.45
C GLU A 205 -11.07 12.30 21.01
N VAL A 206 -11.13 11.97 19.73
CA VAL A 206 -12.20 11.11 19.20
C VAL A 206 -11.94 9.71 19.71
N GLN A 207 -12.68 9.28 20.73
CA GLN A 207 -12.61 7.93 21.22
C GLN A 207 -13.29 7.01 20.21
N SER A 208 -12.53 6.00 19.74
CA SER A 208 -13.11 4.93 18.92
C SER A 208 -14.07 4.10 19.75
N VAL A 209 -15.37 4.21 19.48
CA VAL A 209 -16.41 3.47 20.16
C VAL A 209 -16.48 2.01 19.67
N CYS A 210 -16.15 1.76 18.39
CA CYS A 210 -16.12 0.43 17.80
C CYS A 210 -15.26 0.44 16.53
N SER A 211 -14.44 -0.61 16.35
CA SER A 211 -13.70 -0.82 15.11
C SER A 211 -13.79 -2.28 14.71
N SER A 212 -14.27 -2.57 13.51
CA SER A 212 -14.29 -3.92 12.95
C SER A 212 -12.89 -4.53 12.84
N ILE A 213 -11.87 -3.68 12.61
CA ILE A 213 -10.46 -4.09 12.55
C ILE A 213 -9.96 -4.49 13.94
N ASN A 214 -10.33 -3.74 14.99
CA ASN A 214 -9.98 -4.08 16.37
C ASN A 214 -10.69 -5.32 16.86
N HIS A 215 -11.89 -5.63 16.38
CA HIS A 215 -12.61 -6.86 16.72
C HIS A 215 -11.85 -8.10 16.26
N THR A 216 -11.20 -8.04 15.10
CA THR A 216 -10.32 -9.11 14.60
C THR A 216 -9.04 -9.25 15.43
N LYS A 217 -8.53 -8.14 15.98
CA LYS A 217 -7.38 -8.14 16.90
C LYS A 217 -7.72 -8.74 18.29
N LEU A 218 -8.91 -8.46 18.83
CA LEU A 218 -9.35 -8.91 20.15
C LEU A 218 -9.63 -10.42 20.21
N ASN A 219 -10.02 -11.04 19.12
CA ASN A 219 -10.29 -12.48 19.06
C ASN A 219 -9.03 -13.35 18.92
N GLY A 220 -7.85 -12.80 19.12
CA GLY A 220 -6.56 -13.54 19.07
C GLY A 220 -6.23 -14.11 17.69
N SER A 221 -7.07 -13.86 16.73
CA SER A 221 -6.96 -14.35 15.36
C SER A 221 -6.35 -13.30 14.46
N ARG A 222 -5.16 -12.79 14.78
CA ARG A 222 -4.26 -12.37 13.73
C ARG A 222 -3.71 -13.61 13.04
N ILE A 223 -4.63 -14.30 12.43
CA ILE A 223 -4.36 -15.37 11.51
C ILE A 223 -4.59 -14.75 10.13
N HIS A 224 -3.56 -14.10 9.61
CA HIS A 224 -3.52 -13.60 8.24
C HIS A 224 -2.42 -14.29 7.48
#